data_219c6d5ef7a64885294c3b537768ffdc
#
_entry.id   219c6d5ef7a64885294c3b537768ffdc
#
_cell.length_a   1.000
_cell.length_b   1.000
_cell.length_c   1.000
_cell.angle_alpha   90.00
_cell.angle_beta   90.00
_cell.angle_gamma   90.00
#
_symmetry.space_group_name_H-M   'P 1'
#
loop_
_entity.id
_entity.type
_entity.pdbx_description
1 polymer ?
#
loop_
_entity_poly.entity_id
_entity_poly.type
_entity_poly.pdbx_seq_one_letter_code
_entity_poly.pdbx_strand_id
1 'polypeptide(L)'
;MSFSTADLFDANEGKVSVALPIFQTYGLKKQFHGQIYTVKCFEDNTPVGDTLRNMNGKGKVLVVDGEGSLRCALLGDMLAEAAIKNEWEGIIINGCVRDSAVLNQMPIGVKALNTNPTRSVKKF
;
A
#
# COMPACT_ATOMS: atom_id res chain seq x y z
N MET A 1 1.80 11.18 15.40
CA MET A 1 0.56 11.97 15.39
C MET A 1 -0.63 11.04 15.18
N SER A 2 -1.67 11.22 15.96
CA SER A 2 -2.89 10.46 15.77
C SER A 2 -3.99 11.36 15.21
N PHE A 3 -4.91 10.75 14.47
CA PHE A 3 -6.06 11.44 13.91
C PHE A 3 -7.23 10.46 13.86
N SER A 4 -8.44 11.02 13.78
CA SER A 4 -9.66 10.24 13.59
C SER A 4 -10.16 10.49 12.18
N THR A 5 -10.40 9.42 11.43
CA THR A 5 -10.98 9.55 10.08
C THR A 5 -12.40 10.11 10.13
N ALA A 6 -13.15 9.80 11.18
CA ALA A 6 -14.49 10.35 11.35
C ALA A 6 -14.44 11.87 11.51
N ASP A 7 -13.52 12.39 12.33
CA ASP A 7 -13.35 13.82 12.52
C ASP A 7 -12.90 14.51 11.24
N LEU A 8 -11.97 13.88 10.50
CA LEU A 8 -11.50 14.42 9.22
C LEU A 8 -12.64 14.48 8.20
N PHE A 9 -13.46 13.44 8.14
CA PHE A 9 -14.60 13.44 7.24
C PHE A 9 -15.58 14.56 7.60
N ASP A 10 -15.93 14.68 8.87
CA ASP A 10 -16.91 15.68 9.33
C ASP A 10 -16.42 17.10 9.03
N ALA A 11 -15.13 17.35 9.20
CA ALA A 11 -14.54 18.67 8.94
C ALA A 11 -14.42 18.98 7.44
N ASN A 12 -14.50 17.97 6.57
CA ASN A 12 -14.27 18.12 5.13
C ASN A 12 -15.40 17.53 4.29
N GLU A 13 -16.58 17.44 4.86
CA GLU A 13 -17.76 16.88 4.18
C GLU A 13 -18.01 17.59 2.86
N GLY A 14 -18.24 16.80 1.80
CA GLY A 14 -18.40 17.31 0.45
C GLY A 14 -17.11 17.61 -0.28
N LYS A 15 -15.95 17.54 0.40
CA LYS A 15 -14.63 17.83 -0.18
C LYS A 15 -13.74 16.62 -0.25
N VAL A 16 -14.12 15.49 0.34
CA VAL A 16 -13.33 14.27 0.38
C VAL A 16 -14.10 13.10 -0.19
N SER A 17 -13.36 12.10 -0.65
CA SER A 17 -13.90 10.82 -1.07
C SER A 17 -13.43 9.75 -0.10
N VAL A 18 -14.26 8.75 0.15
CA VAL A 18 -13.95 7.66 1.06
C VAL A 18 -13.83 6.38 0.25
N ALA A 19 -12.71 5.67 0.42
CA ALA A 19 -12.53 4.37 -0.21
C ALA A 19 -13.56 3.38 0.34
N LEU A 20 -14.03 2.47 -0.53
CA LEU A 20 -14.90 1.39 -0.07
C LEU A 20 -14.17 0.57 0.99
N PRO A 21 -14.90 0.02 1.98
CA PRO A 21 -14.30 -0.72 3.09
C PRO A 21 -13.93 -2.15 2.69
N ILE A 22 -13.13 -2.29 1.65
CA ILE A 22 -12.74 -3.58 1.08
C ILE A 22 -11.30 -3.97 1.43
N PHE A 23 -10.54 -3.07 2.07
CA PHE A 23 -9.13 -3.30 2.36
C PHE A 23 -8.93 -3.90 3.73
N GLN A 24 -7.98 -4.83 3.81
CA GLN A 24 -7.49 -5.38 5.06
C GLN A 24 -6.20 -4.67 5.44
N THR A 25 -5.87 -4.66 6.73
CA THR A 25 -4.72 -3.94 7.27
C THR A 25 -3.59 -4.90 7.58
N TYR A 26 -2.39 -4.55 7.12
CA TYR A 26 -1.15 -5.28 7.39
C TYR A 26 -0.11 -4.31 7.93
N GLY A 27 0.89 -4.86 8.64
CA GLY A 27 1.95 -4.03 9.20
C GLY A 27 1.60 -3.50 10.59
N LEU A 28 2.63 -3.04 11.29
CA LEU A 28 2.47 -2.52 12.65
C LEU A 28 1.84 -1.12 12.67
N LYS A 29 2.02 -0.36 11.61
CA LYS A 29 1.53 1.01 11.51
C LYS A 29 0.10 1.02 11.03
N LYS A 30 -0.85 1.19 11.93
CA LYS A 30 -2.28 1.07 11.63
C LYS A 30 -2.90 2.34 11.05
N GLN A 31 -2.26 3.49 11.27
CA GLN A 31 -2.69 4.77 10.73
C GLN A 31 -1.54 5.41 9.98
N PHE A 32 -1.83 6.00 8.85
CA PHE A 32 -0.86 6.76 8.09
C PHE A 32 -1.57 7.76 7.19
N HIS A 33 -0.83 8.77 6.78
CA HIS A 33 -1.32 9.77 5.84
C HIS A 33 -0.16 10.33 5.04
N GLY A 34 -0.46 10.98 3.95
CA GLY A 34 0.56 11.59 3.11
C GLY A 34 -0.01 11.97 1.76
N GLN A 35 0.84 12.58 0.95
CA GLN A 35 0.51 12.89 -0.43
C GLN A 35 0.44 11.60 -1.24
N ILE A 36 -0.62 11.43 -1.99
CA ILE A 36 -0.81 10.24 -2.82
C ILE A 36 0.12 10.27 -4.03
N TYR A 37 0.81 9.16 -4.24
CA TYR A 37 1.53 8.86 -5.47
C TYR A 37 0.98 7.58 -6.05
N THR A 38 0.57 7.57 -7.32
CA THR A 38 -0.15 6.44 -7.91
C THR A 38 0.71 5.64 -8.87
N VAL A 39 0.49 4.34 -8.87
CA VAL A 39 1.10 3.40 -9.81
C VAL A 39 -0.01 2.46 -10.29
N LYS A 40 -0.04 2.18 -11.57
CA LYS A 40 -0.97 1.19 -12.14
C LYS A 40 -0.18 0.03 -12.73
N CYS A 41 -0.64 -1.19 -12.44
CA CYS A 41 -0.03 -2.41 -13.01
C CYS A 41 -1.05 -3.54 -13.01
N PHE A 42 -0.85 -4.51 -13.88
CA PHE A 42 -1.69 -5.70 -13.90
C PHE A 42 -0.82 -6.95 -13.78
N GLU A 43 -0.83 -7.55 -12.59
CA GLU A 43 -0.15 -8.82 -12.28
C GLU A 43 1.35 -8.83 -12.58
N ASP A 44 1.93 -7.63 -12.61
CA ASP A 44 3.36 -7.40 -12.74
C ASP A 44 3.73 -6.24 -11.83
N ASN A 45 4.46 -6.52 -10.77
CA ASN A 45 4.79 -5.51 -9.76
C ASN A 45 6.06 -4.71 -10.06
N THR A 46 6.60 -4.79 -11.28
CA THR A 46 7.79 -4.02 -11.65
C THR A 46 7.65 -2.53 -11.31
N PRO A 47 6.54 -1.85 -11.68
CA PRO A 47 6.40 -0.43 -11.33
C PRO A 47 6.35 -0.18 -9.82
N VAL A 48 5.80 -1.11 -9.06
CA VAL A 48 5.74 -0.99 -7.60
C VAL A 48 7.16 -1.05 -7.02
N GLY A 49 7.94 -2.03 -7.44
CA GLY A 49 9.32 -2.19 -6.99
C GLY A 49 10.20 -1.00 -7.37
N ASP A 50 10.09 -0.56 -8.60
CA ASP A 50 10.89 0.57 -9.09
C ASP A 50 10.58 1.83 -8.27
N THR A 51 9.32 2.08 -8.00
CA THR A 51 8.90 3.26 -7.22
C THR A 51 9.40 3.19 -5.79
N LEU A 52 9.20 2.04 -5.12
CA LEU A 52 9.59 1.90 -3.71
C LEU A 52 11.10 1.94 -3.50
N ARG A 53 11.88 1.41 -4.46
CA ARG A 53 13.33 1.37 -4.36
C ARG A 53 14.02 2.69 -4.72
N ASN A 54 13.44 3.43 -5.66
CA ASN A 54 14.15 4.54 -6.30
C ASN A 54 13.61 5.92 -5.95
N MET A 55 12.45 6.01 -5.32
CA MET A 55 11.84 7.29 -4.99
C MET A 55 11.89 7.53 -3.47
N ASN A 56 12.21 8.77 -3.09
CA ASN A 56 12.05 9.19 -1.70
C ASN A 56 10.55 9.26 -1.39
N GLY A 57 10.11 8.43 -0.46
CA GLY A 57 8.69 8.33 -0.08
C GLY A 57 8.27 9.19 1.10
N LYS A 58 9.18 10.01 1.65
CA LYS A 58 8.86 10.80 2.82
C LYS A 58 7.66 11.72 2.55
N GLY A 59 6.66 11.62 3.41
CA GLY A 59 5.42 12.37 3.26
C GLY A 59 4.48 11.84 2.19
N LYS A 60 4.76 10.67 1.63
CA LYS A 60 3.95 10.09 0.54
C LYS A 60 3.32 8.76 0.91
N VAL A 61 2.14 8.53 0.36
CA VAL A 61 1.46 7.23 0.41
C VAL A 61 1.41 6.69 -1.02
N LEU A 62 1.93 5.49 -1.22
CA LEU A 62 1.85 4.83 -2.52
C LEU A 62 0.48 4.17 -2.67
N VAL A 63 -0.24 4.52 -3.71
CA VAL A 63 -1.51 3.90 -4.05
C VAL A 63 -1.33 3.12 -5.34
N VAL A 64 -1.45 1.80 -5.25
CA VAL A 64 -1.23 0.90 -6.37
C VAL A 64 -2.58 0.43 -6.90
N ASP A 65 -2.88 0.76 -8.15
CA ASP A 65 -4.03 0.18 -8.83
C ASP A 65 -3.59 -1.11 -9.51
N GLY A 66 -3.80 -2.22 -8.84
CA GLY A 66 -3.54 -3.57 -9.36
C GLY A 66 -4.74 -4.17 -10.06
N GLU A 67 -5.73 -3.33 -10.41
CA GLU A 67 -6.96 -3.73 -11.10
C GLU A 67 -7.77 -4.77 -10.34
N GLY A 68 -7.57 -4.87 -9.02
CA GLY A 68 -8.33 -5.78 -8.18
C GLY A 68 -7.95 -7.25 -8.33
N SER A 69 -6.86 -7.58 -9.02
CA SER A 69 -6.48 -8.97 -9.21
C SER A 69 -6.18 -9.65 -7.88
N LEU A 70 -6.76 -10.84 -7.69
CA LEU A 70 -6.52 -11.70 -6.54
C LEU A 70 -5.61 -12.88 -6.87
N ARG A 71 -4.99 -12.88 -8.06
CA ARG A 71 -4.26 -14.03 -8.58
C ARG A 71 -2.77 -14.01 -8.29
N CYS A 72 -2.24 -12.90 -7.84
CA CYS A 72 -0.84 -12.81 -7.45
C CYS A 72 -0.66 -11.67 -6.46
N ALA A 73 0.50 -11.66 -5.79
CA ALA A 73 0.87 -10.61 -4.87
C ALA A 73 1.70 -9.54 -5.57
N LEU A 74 1.44 -8.28 -5.25
CA LEU A 74 2.20 -7.15 -5.80
C LEU A 74 3.23 -6.61 -4.80
N LEU A 75 3.18 -7.04 -3.54
CA LEU A 75 4.09 -6.60 -2.49
C LEU A 75 4.36 -7.77 -1.54
N GLY A 76 5.59 -7.92 -1.16
CA GLY A 76 6.03 -8.82 -0.11
C GLY A 76 7.01 -8.11 0.82
N ASP A 77 7.74 -8.88 1.64
CA ASP A 77 8.62 -8.34 2.67
C ASP A 77 9.78 -7.52 2.11
N MET A 78 10.35 -7.93 0.97
CA MET A 78 11.51 -7.22 0.40
C MET A 78 11.13 -5.81 -0.07
N LEU A 79 9.99 -5.67 -0.73
CA LEU A 79 9.52 -4.36 -1.17
C LEU A 79 9.05 -3.50 0.01
N ALA A 80 8.48 -4.13 1.04
CA ALA A 80 8.13 -3.42 2.26
C ALA A 80 9.38 -2.87 2.95
N GLU A 81 10.48 -3.62 2.97
CA GLU A 81 11.76 -3.12 3.49
C GLU A 81 12.25 -1.91 2.69
N ALA A 82 12.14 -1.97 1.37
CA ALA A 82 12.50 -0.83 0.51
C ALA A 82 11.65 0.40 0.83
N ALA A 83 10.36 0.20 1.07
CA ALA A 83 9.45 1.29 1.44
C ALA A 83 9.86 1.92 2.78
N ILE A 84 10.21 1.11 3.77
CA ILE A 84 10.67 1.59 5.07
C ILE A 84 11.97 2.38 4.91
N LYS A 85 12.92 1.84 4.16
CA LYS A 85 14.22 2.48 3.93
C LYS A 85 14.05 3.84 3.27
N ASN A 86 13.13 3.97 2.34
CA ASN A 86 12.87 5.21 1.62
C ASN A 86 11.77 6.07 2.25
N GLU A 87 11.38 5.75 3.48
CA GLU A 87 10.53 6.58 4.34
C GLU A 87 9.09 6.75 3.84
N TRP A 88 8.57 5.82 3.06
CA TRP A 88 7.17 5.87 2.65
C TRP A 88 6.26 5.84 3.87
N GLU A 89 5.21 6.68 3.86
CA GLU A 89 4.27 6.76 4.97
C GLU A 89 3.32 5.57 5.04
N GLY A 90 2.99 5.00 3.91
CA GLY A 90 2.12 3.83 3.82
C GLY A 90 1.90 3.42 2.38
N ILE A 91 1.26 2.26 2.21
CA ILE A 91 0.99 1.68 0.90
C ILE A 91 -0.44 1.17 0.88
N ILE A 92 -1.18 1.50 -0.17
CA ILE A 92 -2.53 1.00 -0.40
C ILE A 92 -2.53 0.28 -1.74
N ILE A 93 -2.98 -0.97 -1.76
CA ILE A 93 -2.92 -1.81 -2.95
C ILE A 93 -4.31 -2.34 -3.28
N ASN A 94 -4.81 -1.97 -4.45
CA ASN A 94 -5.98 -2.61 -5.03
C ASN A 94 -5.53 -3.90 -5.70
N GLY A 95 -5.21 -4.88 -4.88
CA GLY A 95 -4.60 -6.15 -5.22
C GLY A 95 -4.17 -6.87 -3.96
N CYS A 96 -3.30 -7.88 -4.10
CA CYS A 96 -2.88 -8.71 -2.98
C CYS A 96 -1.44 -8.48 -2.55
N VAL A 97 -1.14 -8.91 -1.32
CA VAL A 97 0.21 -8.98 -0.77
C VAL A 97 0.55 -10.42 -0.43
N ARG A 98 1.82 -10.69 -0.14
CA ARG A 98 2.25 -11.95 0.44
C ARG A 98 3.12 -11.68 1.66
N ASP A 99 3.63 -12.74 2.29
CA ASP A 99 4.46 -12.63 3.49
C ASP A 99 3.75 -11.90 4.63
N SER A 100 2.44 -12.13 4.79
CA SER A 100 1.63 -11.35 5.73
C SER A 100 2.12 -11.46 7.17
N ALA A 101 2.60 -12.63 7.59
CA ALA A 101 3.13 -12.81 8.94
C ALA A 101 4.36 -11.93 9.17
N VAL A 102 5.25 -11.83 8.17
CA VAL A 102 6.43 -10.98 8.24
C VAL A 102 6.03 -9.50 8.16
N LEU A 103 5.15 -9.15 7.22
CA LEU A 103 4.66 -7.78 7.09
C LEU A 103 4.08 -7.26 8.40
N ASN A 104 3.36 -8.11 9.12
CA ASN A 104 2.70 -7.71 10.36
C ASN A 104 3.67 -7.43 11.50
N GLN A 105 4.95 -7.75 11.34
CA GLN A 105 6.01 -7.43 12.30
C GLN A 105 6.86 -6.23 11.87
N MET A 106 6.56 -5.64 10.72
CA MET A 106 7.36 -4.54 10.15
C MET A 106 6.74 -3.19 10.44
N PRO A 107 7.56 -2.13 10.69
CA PRO A 107 7.05 -0.79 10.98
C PRO A 107 6.61 -0.06 9.71
N ILE A 108 5.63 -0.62 9.05
CA ILE A 108 5.03 -0.10 7.83
C ILE A 108 3.51 -0.24 7.91
N GLY A 109 2.78 0.64 7.24
CA GLY A 109 1.34 0.52 7.08
C GLY A 109 0.99 0.09 5.68
N VAL A 110 0.23 -1.00 5.55
CA VAL A 110 -0.20 -1.52 4.26
C VAL A 110 -1.68 -1.85 4.31
N LYS A 111 -2.40 -1.41 3.30
CA LYS A 111 -3.80 -1.79 3.07
C LYS A 111 -3.86 -2.55 1.75
N ALA A 112 -4.46 -3.72 1.74
CA ALA A 112 -4.58 -4.55 0.55
C ALA A 112 -5.87 -5.36 0.59
N LEU A 113 -6.29 -5.89 -0.56
CA LEU A 113 -7.54 -6.65 -0.63
C LEU A 113 -7.44 -7.99 0.10
N ASN A 114 -6.33 -8.70 -0.08
CA ASN A 114 -6.12 -10.00 0.53
C ASN A 114 -4.67 -10.45 0.36
N THR A 115 -4.39 -11.69 0.71
CA THR A 115 -3.08 -12.31 0.52
C THR A 115 -3.14 -13.34 -0.60
N ASN A 116 -2.01 -13.50 -1.28
CA ASN A 116 -1.81 -14.57 -2.26
C ASN A 116 -0.31 -14.86 -2.32
N PRO A 117 0.13 -16.11 -2.16
CA PRO A 117 1.57 -16.41 -2.14
C PRO A 117 2.24 -16.37 -3.52
N THR A 118 1.46 -16.27 -4.58
CA THR A 118 2.00 -16.30 -5.95
C THR A 118 2.72 -15.02 -6.28
N ARG A 119 3.96 -15.12 -6.73
CA ARG A 119 4.70 -13.95 -7.24
C ARG A 119 4.07 -13.44 -8.53
N SER A 120 4.13 -12.13 -8.73
CA SER A 120 3.75 -11.57 -10.02
C SER A 120 4.74 -11.99 -11.11
N VAL A 121 4.26 -12.09 -12.34
CA VAL A 121 5.11 -12.44 -13.49
C VAL A 121 5.63 -11.14 -14.13
N LYS A 122 6.95 -11.00 -14.16
CA LYS A 122 7.57 -9.82 -14.77
C LYS A 122 7.38 -9.86 -16.29
N LYS A 123 6.80 -8.81 -16.83
CA LYS A 123 6.52 -8.69 -18.28
C LYS A 123 7.45 -7.71 -18.97
N PHE A 124 8.32 -7.08 -18.19
CA PHE A 124 9.27 -6.10 -18.70
C PHE A 124 10.69 -6.43 -18.26
#